data_3fecd62c06144f5ed3424fd0081d97fb
#
_entry.id   3fecd62c06144f5ed3424fd0081d97fb
#
_cell.length_a   1.000
_cell.length_b   1.000
_cell.length_c   1.000
_cell.angle_alpha   90.00
_cell.angle_beta   90.00
_cell.angle_gamma   90.00
#
_symmetry.space_group_name_H-M   'P 1'
#
loop_
_entity.id
_entity.type
_entity.pdbx_description
1 polymer ?
#
loop_
_entity_poly.entity_id
_entity_poly.type
_entity_poly.pdbx_seq_one_letter_code
_entity_poly.pdbx_strand_id
1 'polypeptide(L)'
;MPNKPPTWSNPRQFSVSTSMAMNEIDEPGSGKRTFFELLGGEENGIANIRQLVENFYDIMDNDPKAAGIRAMHKPDLTEAREKLFMFLTGWTGGPQLYIERYGHPRLRARHLSFSIGEPERDQWMYCMIRAMHQLGFEESLMTRLAAQLYGVADFMRNRSD
;
A
#
# COMPACT_ATOMS: atom_id res chain seq x y z
N MET A 1 -2.02 -20.69 -9.30
CA MET A 1 -2.37 -20.14 -9.38
C MET A 1 -2.76 -19.51 -9.60
N PRO A 2 -3.01 -19.30 -9.74
CA PRO A 2 -3.27 -18.41 -10.06
C PRO A 2 -3.91 -17.63 -9.76
N ASN A 3 -3.98 -17.32 -9.65
CA ASN A 3 -4.59 -16.72 -9.46
C ASN A 3 -5.06 -15.64 -9.77
N LYS A 4 -5.99 -15.54 -10.04
CA LYS A 4 -6.58 -14.42 -10.47
C LYS A 4 -6.97 -13.58 -9.38
N PRO A 5 -6.68 -12.37 -9.41
CA PRO A 5 -7.03 -11.48 -8.33
C PRO A 5 -8.53 -11.43 -8.19
N PRO A 6 -8.96 -11.30 -6.99
CA PRO A 6 -10.38 -11.15 -6.72
C PRO A 6 -10.86 -9.78 -7.18
N THR A 7 -11.92 -9.32 -6.56
CA THR A 7 -12.52 -8.06 -6.99
C THR A 7 -11.60 -6.87 -6.93
N TRP A 8 -10.52 -6.97 -6.16
CA TRP A 8 -9.65 -5.82 -6.06
C TRP A 8 -8.92 -5.51 -7.37
N SER A 9 -9.05 -6.36 -8.36
CA SER A 9 -8.47 -6.09 -9.66
C SER A 9 -9.36 -5.24 -10.55
N ASN A 10 -10.53 -4.86 -10.08
CA ASN A 10 -11.46 -4.05 -10.87
C ASN A 10 -11.24 -2.57 -10.55
N PRO A 11 -10.68 -1.82 -11.46
CA PRO A 11 -10.34 -0.45 -11.13
C PRO A 11 -11.53 0.46 -10.85
N ARG A 12 -12.70 0.10 -11.31
CA ARG A 12 -13.83 0.95 -11.07
C ARG A 12 -14.23 1.04 -9.64
N GLN A 13 -13.90 0.04 -8.84
CA GLN A 13 -14.26 0.03 -7.45
C GLN A 13 -13.31 0.82 -6.59
N PHE A 14 -12.21 1.24 -7.14
CA PHE A 14 -11.16 1.86 -6.34
C PHE A 14 -10.76 3.19 -6.93
N SER A 15 -11.72 4.06 -7.02
CA SER A 15 -11.48 5.38 -7.56
C SER A 15 -10.50 6.13 -6.69
N VAL A 16 -9.52 6.69 -7.32
CA VAL A 16 -8.51 7.41 -6.58
C VAL A 16 -9.02 8.70 -6.02
N SER A 17 -10.06 9.24 -6.62
CA SER A 17 -10.58 10.50 -6.14
C SER A 17 -11.13 10.37 -4.72
N THR A 18 -11.32 9.15 -4.25
CA THR A 18 -11.79 8.95 -2.89
C THR A 18 -10.66 8.76 -1.91
N SER A 19 -9.43 9.06 -2.31
CA SER A 19 -8.30 8.80 -1.44
C SER A 19 -8.43 9.46 -0.08
N MET A 20 -9.12 10.57 0.00
CA MET A 20 -9.28 11.24 1.28
C MET A 20 -10.14 10.45 2.25
N ALA A 21 -11.03 9.64 1.73
CA ALA A 21 -11.93 8.85 2.58
C ALA A 21 -11.52 7.40 2.68
N MET A 22 -10.43 7.04 2.04
CA MET A 22 -10.03 5.63 1.99
C MET A 22 -9.62 5.05 3.31
N ASN A 23 -9.24 5.90 4.23
CA ASN A 23 -8.81 5.41 5.52
C ASN A 23 -9.97 5.09 6.45
N GLU A 24 -11.19 5.22 5.98
CA GLU A 24 -12.36 4.88 6.78
C GLU A 24 -13.06 3.67 6.21
N ILE A 25 -13.49 2.79 7.07
CA ILE A 25 -14.19 1.58 6.68
C ILE A 25 -15.51 1.52 7.40
N ASP A 26 -16.57 1.35 6.63
CA ASP A 26 -17.90 1.14 7.20
C ASP A 26 -18.07 -0.31 7.52
N GLU A 27 -18.20 -0.61 8.79
CA GLU A 27 -18.42 -1.96 9.24
C GLU A 27 -19.83 -2.08 9.76
N PRO A 28 -20.62 -2.99 9.24
CA PRO A 28 -21.98 -3.15 9.74
C PRO A 28 -21.96 -3.43 11.24
N GLY A 29 -22.67 -2.62 11.96
CA GLY A 29 -22.82 -2.83 13.39
C GLY A 29 -21.69 -2.33 14.24
N SER A 30 -20.61 -1.86 13.66
CA SER A 30 -19.49 -1.39 14.47
C SER A 30 -19.10 0.06 14.19
N GLY A 31 -19.87 0.73 13.34
CA GLY A 31 -19.54 2.10 13.00
C GLY A 31 -18.32 2.15 12.11
N LYS A 32 -17.80 3.35 11.98
CA LYS A 32 -16.65 3.57 11.10
C LYS A 32 -15.37 3.48 11.87
N ARG A 33 -14.46 2.70 11.36
CA ARG A 33 -13.12 2.60 11.92
C ARG A 33 -12.12 2.74 10.79
N THR A 34 -11.03 3.44 11.07
CA THR A 34 -9.96 3.58 10.09
C THR A 34 -9.15 2.30 10.00
N PHE A 35 -8.43 2.14 8.90
CA PHE A 35 -7.47 1.04 8.81
C PHE A 35 -6.47 1.11 9.95
N PHE A 36 -6.06 2.31 10.33
CA PHE A 36 -5.12 2.46 11.43
C PHE A 36 -5.66 1.82 12.70
N GLU A 37 -6.93 2.08 13.01
CA GLU A 37 -7.54 1.47 14.18
C GLU A 37 -7.62 -0.05 14.06
N LEU A 38 -7.93 -0.54 12.86
CA LEU A 38 -8.00 -1.98 12.64
C LEU A 38 -6.62 -2.64 12.72
N LEU A 39 -5.57 -1.86 12.47
CA LEU A 39 -4.20 -2.38 12.55
C LEU A 39 -3.62 -2.26 13.95
N GLY A 40 -4.39 -1.81 14.91
CA GLY A 40 -3.93 -1.75 16.29
C GLY A 40 -4.06 -0.40 16.96
N GLY A 41 -4.37 0.63 16.18
CA GLY A 41 -4.63 1.96 16.74
C GLY A 41 -3.43 2.55 17.45
N GLU A 42 -3.73 3.33 18.47
CA GLU A 42 -2.68 4.04 19.19
C GLU A 42 -1.66 3.12 19.83
N GLU A 43 -2.11 1.94 20.24
CA GLU A 43 -1.20 1.03 20.92
C GLU A 43 -0.24 0.32 20.00
N ASN A 44 -0.75 -0.22 18.91
CA ASN A 44 0.04 -1.11 18.07
C ASN A 44 0.07 -0.74 16.59
N GLY A 45 -0.74 0.23 16.18
CA GLY A 45 -0.89 0.53 14.76
C GLY A 45 0.42 0.92 14.10
N ILE A 46 1.18 1.80 14.74
CA ILE A 46 2.43 2.26 14.16
C ILE A 46 3.43 1.11 14.02
N ALA A 47 3.53 0.28 15.05
CA ALA A 47 4.46 -0.85 15.00
C ALA A 47 4.05 -1.85 13.93
N ASN A 48 2.75 -2.10 13.80
CA ASN A 48 2.28 -3.04 12.80
C ASN A 48 2.50 -2.52 11.39
N ILE A 49 2.29 -1.22 11.18
CA ILE A 49 2.55 -0.63 9.87
C ILE A 49 4.03 -0.67 9.56
N ARG A 50 4.87 -0.38 10.54
CA ARG A 50 6.31 -0.48 10.34
C ARG A 50 6.70 -1.88 9.92
N GLN A 51 6.18 -2.88 10.60
CA GLN A 51 6.52 -4.26 10.26
C GLN A 51 6.01 -4.63 8.87
N LEU A 52 4.84 -4.15 8.51
CA LEU A 52 4.31 -4.38 7.17
C LEU A 52 5.26 -3.83 6.11
N VAL A 53 5.74 -2.61 6.32
CA VAL A 53 6.65 -1.97 5.38
C VAL A 53 7.98 -2.71 5.31
N GLU A 54 8.50 -3.14 6.45
CA GLU A 54 9.75 -3.88 6.45
C GLU A 54 9.62 -5.18 5.68
N ASN A 55 8.53 -5.91 5.92
CA ASN A 55 8.31 -7.16 5.20
C ASN A 55 8.11 -6.91 3.71
N PHE A 56 7.40 -5.84 3.37
CA PHE A 56 7.16 -5.48 1.97
C PHE A 56 8.47 -5.31 1.22
N TYR A 57 9.39 -4.53 1.78
CA TYR A 57 10.66 -4.28 1.09
C TYR A 57 11.61 -5.46 1.17
N ASP A 58 11.51 -6.27 2.23
CA ASP A 58 12.30 -7.49 2.27
C ASP A 58 11.88 -8.44 1.15
N ILE A 59 10.58 -8.54 0.88
CA ILE A 59 10.10 -9.36 -0.21
C ILE A 59 10.56 -8.78 -1.54
N MET A 60 10.43 -7.47 -1.71
CA MET A 60 10.88 -6.83 -2.94
C MET A 60 12.36 -7.08 -3.20
N ASP A 61 13.16 -7.06 -2.14
CA ASP A 61 14.60 -7.21 -2.25
C ASP A 61 15.03 -8.63 -2.58
N ASN A 62 14.23 -9.62 -2.20
CA ASN A 62 14.65 -11.01 -2.26
C ASN A 62 13.85 -11.90 -3.21
N ASP A 63 12.66 -11.49 -3.59
CA ASP A 63 11.79 -12.33 -4.40
C ASP A 63 11.97 -12.02 -5.87
N PRO A 64 12.38 -13.00 -6.69
CA PRO A 64 12.58 -12.74 -8.12
C PRO A 64 11.32 -12.21 -8.81
N LYS A 65 10.15 -12.51 -8.30
CA LYS A 65 8.92 -12.02 -8.91
C LYS A 65 8.78 -10.52 -8.79
N ALA A 66 9.56 -9.88 -7.93
CA ALA A 66 9.53 -8.43 -7.76
C ALA A 66 10.77 -7.77 -8.37
N ALA A 67 11.53 -8.50 -9.19
CA ALA A 67 12.77 -7.96 -9.71
C ALA A 67 12.58 -6.67 -10.49
N GLY A 68 11.46 -6.54 -11.19
CA GLY A 68 11.22 -5.35 -11.99
C GLY A 68 11.12 -4.08 -11.15
N ILE A 69 10.30 -4.12 -10.11
CA ILE A 69 10.18 -2.94 -9.27
C ILE A 69 11.41 -2.75 -8.38
N ARG A 70 12.07 -3.86 -8.01
CA ARG A 70 13.31 -3.73 -7.25
C ARG A 70 14.34 -2.91 -8.03
N ALA A 71 14.41 -3.15 -9.32
CA ALA A 71 15.37 -2.45 -10.17
C ALA A 71 15.07 -0.97 -10.29
N MET A 72 13.85 -0.55 -10.00
CA MET A 72 13.47 0.85 -10.06
C MET A 72 13.86 1.61 -8.79
N HIS A 73 14.32 0.91 -7.78
CA HIS A 73 14.71 1.52 -6.51
C HIS A 73 16.22 1.62 -6.40
N LYS A 74 16.66 2.51 -5.53
CA LYS A 74 18.10 2.63 -5.24
C LYS A 74 18.59 1.33 -4.58
N PRO A 75 19.89 1.06 -4.67
CA PRO A 75 20.44 -0.11 -3.99
C PRO A 75 20.13 -0.13 -2.49
N ASP A 76 20.20 1.03 -1.84
CA ASP A 76 19.89 1.14 -0.42
C ASP A 76 18.42 1.53 -0.28
N LEU A 77 17.63 0.68 0.34
CA LEU A 77 16.20 0.86 0.47
C LEU A 77 15.79 1.65 1.72
N THR A 78 16.75 2.14 2.49
CA THR A 78 16.43 2.79 3.77
C THR A 78 15.45 3.94 3.61
N GLU A 79 15.70 4.81 2.65
CA GLU A 79 14.84 5.96 2.44
C GLU A 79 13.44 5.53 1.97
N ALA A 80 13.38 4.55 1.08
CA ALA A 80 12.10 4.07 0.59
C ALA A 80 11.27 3.47 1.71
N ARG A 81 11.91 2.69 2.58
CA ARG A 81 11.22 2.10 3.72
C ARG A 81 10.64 3.17 4.62
N GLU A 82 11.42 4.19 4.90
CA GLU A 82 10.97 5.25 5.79
C GLU A 82 9.80 6.03 5.19
N LYS A 83 9.92 6.37 3.92
CA LYS A 83 8.87 7.16 3.28
C LYS A 83 7.56 6.40 3.16
N LEU A 84 7.61 5.12 2.82
CA LEU A 84 6.38 4.34 2.73
C LEU A 84 5.76 4.17 4.10
N PHE A 85 6.60 3.95 5.13
CA PHE A 85 6.08 3.86 6.49
C PHE A 85 5.35 5.13 6.88
N MET A 86 5.94 6.28 6.63
CA MET A 86 5.31 7.53 7.00
C MET A 86 4.03 7.77 6.22
N PHE A 87 4.05 7.44 4.92
CA PHE A 87 2.87 7.61 4.10
C PHE A 87 1.73 6.69 4.55
N LEU A 88 2.01 5.42 4.75
CA LEU A 88 0.97 4.47 5.13
C LEU A 88 0.39 4.78 6.50
N THR A 89 1.22 5.26 7.42
CA THR A 89 0.71 5.62 8.74
C THR A 89 -0.38 6.67 8.63
N GLY A 90 -0.14 7.72 7.86
CA GLY A 90 -1.15 8.76 7.68
C GLY A 90 -2.30 8.31 6.80
N TRP A 91 -2.00 7.57 5.73
CA TRP A 91 -3.01 7.13 4.79
C TRP A 91 -4.05 6.22 5.45
N THR A 92 -3.61 5.41 6.40
CA THR A 92 -4.52 4.52 7.11
C THR A 92 -5.33 5.24 8.19
N GLY A 93 -5.01 6.48 8.49
CA GLY A 93 -5.77 7.25 9.47
C GLY A 93 -5.02 7.55 10.75
N GLY A 94 -3.75 7.22 10.79
CA GLY A 94 -2.92 7.53 11.94
C GLY A 94 -2.28 8.91 11.82
N PRO A 95 -1.22 9.15 12.60
CA PRO A 95 -0.53 10.44 12.54
C PRO A 95 -0.03 10.73 11.13
N GLN A 96 -0.13 11.98 10.74
CA GLN A 96 0.19 12.41 9.36
C GLN A 96 1.69 12.65 9.21
N LEU A 97 2.47 11.59 9.40
CA LEU A 97 3.93 11.70 9.45
C LEU A 97 4.52 12.21 8.15
N TYR A 98 4.02 11.71 7.02
CA TYR A 98 4.57 12.12 5.72
C TYR A 98 4.26 13.58 5.44
N ILE A 99 3.01 13.98 5.69
CA ILE A 99 2.60 15.34 5.39
C ILE A 99 3.34 16.34 6.27
N GLU A 100 3.54 15.99 7.54
CA GLU A 100 4.25 16.87 8.45
C GLU A 100 5.69 17.10 8.02
N ARG A 101 6.29 16.07 7.44
CA ARG A 101 7.70 16.19 7.07
C ARG A 101 7.91 16.69 5.65
N TYR A 102 7.11 16.24 4.71
CA TYR A 102 7.34 16.50 3.29
C TYR A 102 6.22 17.29 2.63
N GLY A 103 5.12 17.52 3.31
CA GLY A 103 3.96 18.15 2.72
C GLY A 103 3.11 17.15 1.98
N HIS A 104 2.27 17.65 1.09
CA HIS A 104 1.35 16.80 0.34
C HIS A 104 2.11 15.71 -0.42
N PRO A 105 1.67 14.45 -0.37
CA PRO A 105 2.43 13.36 -0.99
C PRO A 105 2.59 13.48 -2.50
N ARG A 106 1.57 13.99 -3.21
CA ARG A 106 1.63 14.13 -4.67
C ARG A 106 2.15 12.87 -5.32
N LEU A 107 1.50 11.76 -5.01
CA LEU A 107 2.03 10.45 -5.36
C LEU A 107 2.28 10.30 -6.85
N ARG A 108 1.30 10.68 -7.66
CA ARG A 108 1.46 10.49 -9.09
C ARG A 108 2.60 11.34 -9.65
N ALA A 109 2.67 12.60 -9.20
CA ALA A 109 3.73 13.48 -9.68
C ALA A 109 5.11 12.94 -9.30
N ARG A 110 5.24 12.43 -8.11
CA ARG A 110 6.54 11.92 -7.65
C ARG A 110 6.95 10.63 -8.35
N HIS A 111 6.02 9.95 -9.00
CA HIS A 111 6.32 8.70 -9.70
C HIS A 111 6.42 8.87 -11.21
N LEU A 112 6.25 10.08 -11.72
CA LEU A 112 6.27 10.27 -13.16
C LEU A 112 7.62 9.99 -13.81
N SER A 113 8.69 10.04 -13.03
CA SER A 113 10.00 9.73 -13.58
C SER A 113 10.23 8.23 -13.77
N PHE A 114 9.32 7.40 -13.26
CA PHE A 114 9.44 5.97 -13.43
C PHE A 114 8.43 5.48 -14.46
N SER A 115 8.80 4.41 -15.18
CA SER A 115 7.90 3.82 -16.15
C SER A 115 7.04 2.78 -15.46
N ILE A 116 5.80 3.12 -15.15
CA ILE A 116 4.93 2.26 -14.36
C ILE A 116 3.74 1.82 -15.20
N GLY A 117 3.70 0.55 -15.51
CA GLY A 117 2.58 -0.07 -16.19
C GLY A 117 1.95 -1.13 -15.32
N GLU A 118 1.20 -2.02 -15.94
CA GLU A 118 0.55 -3.09 -15.20
C GLU A 118 1.53 -4.03 -14.50
N PRO A 119 2.64 -4.42 -15.14
CA PRO A 119 3.57 -5.32 -14.44
C PRO A 119 4.12 -4.72 -13.17
N GLU A 120 4.45 -3.44 -13.17
CA GLU A 120 4.99 -2.80 -11.98
C GLU A 120 3.94 -2.68 -10.90
N ARG A 121 2.70 -2.31 -11.28
CA ARG A 121 1.59 -2.26 -10.34
C ARG A 121 1.38 -3.63 -9.71
N ASP A 122 1.39 -4.68 -10.52
CA ASP A 122 1.11 -6.02 -10.03
C ASP A 122 2.22 -6.53 -9.12
N GLN A 123 3.47 -6.21 -9.43
CA GLN A 123 4.57 -6.61 -8.58
C GLN A 123 4.50 -5.91 -7.22
N TRP A 124 4.12 -4.64 -7.22
CA TRP A 124 3.95 -3.90 -5.98
C TRP A 124 2.86 -4.55 -5.11
N MET A 125 1.73 -4.88 -5.73
CA MET A 125 0.64 -5.52 -5.00
C MET A 125 1.04 -6.91 -4.51
N TYR A 126 1.79 -7.64 -5.31
CA TYR A 126 2.30 -8.95 -4.89
C TYR A 126 3.10 -8.83 -3.60
N CYS A 127 4.03 -7.89 -3.56
CA CYS A 127 4.83 -7.69 -2.35
C CYS A 127 3.97 -7.32 -1.16
N MET A 128 3.01 -6.45 -1.38
CA MET A 128 2.17 -5.96 -0.29
C MET A 128 1.28 -7.06 0.26
N ILE A 129 0.66 -7.84 -0.61
CA ILE A 129 -0.23 -8.91 -0.17
C ILE A 129 0.57 -9.99 0.56
N ARG A 130 1.74 -10.33 0.05
CA ARG A 130 2.56 -11.32 0.74
C ARG A 130 3.02 -10.82 2.11
N ALA A 131 3.33 -9.54 2.20
CA ALA A 131 3.73 -8.96 3.49
C ALA A 131 2.59 -9.07 4.50
N MET A 132 1.37 -8.80 4.06
CA MET A 132 0.21 -8.95 4.94
C MET A 132 0.03 -10.40 5.40
N HIS A 133 0.21 -11.33 4.48
CA HIS A 133 0.13 -12.75 4.82
C HIS A 133 1.18 -13.14 5.86
N GLN A 134 2.38 -12.65 5.71
CA GLN A 134 3.44 -12.96 6.65
C GLN A 134 3.12 -12.47 8.05
N LEU A 135 2.37 -11.39 8.15
CA LEU A 135 1.98 -10.86 9.44
C LEU A 135 0.71 -11.47 9.99
N GLY A 136 0.07 -12.33 9.21
CA GLY A 136 -1.12 -13.01 9.69
C GLY A 136 -2.34 -12.12 9.81
N PHE A 137 -2.45 -11.09 8.96
CA PHE A 137 -3.62 -10.23 8.99
C PHE A 137 -4.87 -11.05 8.71
N GLU A 138 -5.96 -10.67 9.36
CA GLU A 138 -7.24 -11.29 9.11
C GLU A 138 -7.64 -11.13 7.65
N GLU A 139 -8.28 -12.15 7.10
CA GLU A 139 -8.55 -12.14 5.67
C GLU A 139 -9.43 -10.98 5.23
N SER A 140 -10.44 -10.64 6.01
CA SER A 140 -11.31 -9.54 5.62
C SER A 140 -10.55 -8.22 5.62
N LEU A 141 -9.65 -8.04 6.58
CA LEU A 141 -8.82 -6.83 6.61
C LEU A 141 -7.90 -6.79 5.40
N MET A 142 -7.26 -7.92 5.09
CA MET A 142 -6.38 -7.98 3.92
C MET A 142 -7.13 -7.63 2.65
N THR A 143 -8.32 -8.17 2.49
CA THR A 143 -9.08 -7.94 1.27
C THR A 143 -9.41 -6.47 1.09
N ARG A 144 -9.86 -5.83 2.17
CA ARG A 144 -10.22 -4.42 2.10
C ARG A 144 -9.00 -3.53 1.89
N LEU A 145 -7.94 -3.82 2.61
CA LEU A 145 -6.73 -3.03 2.52
C LEU A 145 -6.11 -3.17 1.14
N ALA A 146 -6.07 -4.40 0.62
CA ALA A 146 -5.53 -4.64 -0.70
C ALA A 146 -6.35 -3.94 -1.77
N ALA A 147 -7.67 -3.94 -1.63
CA ALA A 147 -8.53 -3.28 -2.61
C ALA A 147 -8.23 -1.79 -2.69
N GLN A 148 -8.09 -1.15 -1.53
CA GLN A 148 -7.82 0.28 -1.51
C GLN A 148 -6.41 0.59 -2.01
N LEU A 149 -5.45 -0.22 -1.61
CA LEU A 149 -4.07 -0.01 -2.07
C LEU A 149 -3.92 -0.27 -3.56
N TYR A 150 -4.70 -1.21 -4.09
CA TYR A 150 -4.68 -1.43 -5.54
C TYR A 150 -5.08 -0.16 -6.29
N GLY A 151 -6.09 0.55 -5.78
CA GLY A 151 -6.50 1.80 -6.41
C GLY A 151 -5.38 2.83 -6.42
N VAL A 152 -4.66 2.93 -5.32
CA VAL A 152 -3.53 3.85 -5.25
C VAL A 152 -2.43 3.42 -6.22
N ALA A 153 -2.09 2.15 -6.23
CA ALA A 153 -1.03 1.64 -7.10
C ALA A 153 -1.41 1.81 -8.57
N ASP A 154 -2.66 1.56 -8.90
CA ASP A 154 -3.12 1.71 -10.27
C ASP A 154 -3.07 3.16 -10.72
N PHE A 155 -3.34 4.08 -9.80
CA PHE A 155 -3.28 5.51 -10.10
C PHE A 155 -1.87 5.94 -10.46
N MET A 156 -0.86 5.22 -9.99
CA MET A 156 0.52 5.56 -10.28
C MET A 156 0.93 5.21 -11.71
N ARG A 157 0.13 4.39 -12.40
CA ARG A 157 0.51 3.99 -13.76
C ARG A 157 0.59 5.20 -14.67
N ASN A 158 1.60 5.21 -15.50
CA ASN A 158 1.81 6.29 -16.45
C ASN A 158 2.18 5.74 -17.81
N ARG A 159 1.90 4.48 -18.03
CA ARG A 159 2.19 3.81 -19.28
C ARG A 159 1.01 2.88 -19.56
N SER A 160 0.59 2.86 -20.83
CA SER A 160 -0.55 2.02 -21.19
C SER A 160 -0.01 0.71 -21.60
N ASP A 161 0.43 -0.11 -21.23
CA ASP A 161 0.84 -1.35 -21.84
C ASP A 161 -0.34 -2.27 -22.08
#